data_42d1e20d373fc6775c0c0dc76d6c66ac
#
_entry.id   42d1e20d373fc6775c0c0dc76d6c66ac
#
_cell.length_a   1.000
_cell.length_b   1.000
_cell.length_c   1.000
_cell.angle_alpha   90.00
_cell.angle_beta   90.00
_cell.angle_gamma   90.00
#
_symmetry.space_group_name_H-M   'P 1'
#
loop_
_entity.id
_entity.type
_entity.pdbx_description
1 polymer ?
#
loop_
_entity_poly.entity_id
_entity_poly.type
_entity_poly.pdbx_seq_one_letter_code
_entity_poly.pdbx_strand_id
1 'polypeptide(L)'
;MRPRPLACLIFALIFALVSATVSFATEPLTYTAQRGDSIPLVARHYLSKTAFLTSAELGDAIRHANGDRKGISLKVGETVVIPGAISEPIVEKPMPVARDFEVRAIYLTGLMAGSDRGRKILRHWRDVGGNAVVFDIKDSDGLITIPFDHELAGGQKSHPIPELPKFTRFVHSLGLHAIARVAIFRDEHLVKTHPELAVHSRATGQPWRENGKLVWTDPSQPKVQTYDIALAKRAAESGADEVQFDYVRFPAEGNQKDAEFYFQKEHPKWQRSDVIADFLKKAYAELHPTGVLLSLDVFGIMAWQRNVDLAHTGQDIVKMAQHCDVLSPMIYPSHFFGMDGIKRPGDAPEHFIGESMQRFELITKDSGVVLRPWLQAFGWRTHTYSPQYILTQVKVARDKGGIGFLLWNAQNDYGKPYAAMTQVAAHHKDYFRGDEVVAAKPAVSVPSTEPGFKTVSAPNRRF
;
A
#
# COMPACT_ATOMS: atom_id res chain seq x y z
N MET A 1 39.80 -51.08 54.40
CA MET A 1 40.36 -51.03 53.08
C MET A 1 39.51 -50.07 52.23
N ARG A 2 40.06 -48.94 51.87
CA ARG A 2 39.42 -47.89 51.03
C ARG A 2 39.93 -48.05 49.60
N PRO A 3 39.11 -48.02 48.56
CA PRO A 3 39.61 -47.81 47.20
C PRO A 3 39.53 -46.31 46.86
N ARG A 4 40.57 -45.85 46.19
CA ARG A 4 40.79 -44.49 45.67
C ARG A 4 39.96 -44.28 44.39
N PRO A 5 39.46 -43.05 44.12
CA PRO A 5 38.80 -42.75 42.86
C PRO A 5 39.83 -42.39 41.78
N LEU A 6 39.59 -42.93 40.57
CA LEU A 6 40.31 -42.65 39.33
C LEU A 6 39.83 -41.30 38.77
N ALA A 7 40.76 -40.40 38.56
CA ALA A 7 40.49 -39.11 37.91
C ALA A 7 40.43 -39.30 36.38
N CYS A 8 39.24 -39.06 35.81
CA CYS A 8 39.09 -38.89 34.32
C CYS A 8 39.40 -37.44 33.95
N LEU A 9 40.54 -37.24 33.27
CA LEU A 9 40.82 -35.99 32.55
C LEU A 9 39.99 -35.94 31.27
N ILE A 10 39.03 -35.05 31.23
CA ILE A 10 38.34 -34.70 29.97
C ILE A 10 39.07 -33.54 29.31
N PHE A 11 39.74 -33.83 28.22
CA PHE A 11 40.31 -32.84 27.32
C PHE A 11 39.17 -32.14 26.56
N ALA A 12 38.82 -30.92 26.91
CA ALA A 12 37.90 -30.08 26.11
C ALA A 12 38.69 -29.47 24.95
N LEU A 13 38.55 -30.05 23.77
CA LEU A 13 39.01 -29.44 22.52
C LEU A 13 38.04 -28.32 22.13
N ILE A 14 38.43 -27.07 22.39
CA ILE A 14 37.74 -25.89 21.87
C ILE A 14 38.11 -25.77 20.39
N PHE A 15 37.22 -26.19 19.52
CA PHE A 15 37.29 -25.87 18.09
C PHE A 15 36.80 -24.42 17.91
N ALA A 16 37.76 -23.49 17.85
CA ALA A 16 37.47 -22.13 17.40
C ALA A 16 37.22 -22.20 15.88
N LEU A 17 35.91 -22.26 15.48
CA LEU A 17 35.50 -21.98 14.11
C LEU A 17 35.74 -20.48 13.86
N VAL A 18 36.88 -20.14 13.28
CA VAL A 18 37.08 -18.86 12.61
C VAL A 18 36.21 -18.88 11.36
N SER A 19 35.01 -18.34 11.45
CA SER A 19 34.20 -18.01 10.28
C SER A 19 34.93 -16.89 9.52
N ALA A 20 35.80 -17.27 8.58
CA ALA A 20 36.30 -16.34 7.60
C ALA A 20 35.14 -15.92 6.72
N THR A 21 34.52 -14.77 7.01
CA THR A 21 33.68 -14.07 6.06
C THR A 21 34.57 -13.66 4.90
N VAL A 22 34.58 -14.47 3.85
CA VAL A 22 35.17 -14.09 2.56
C VAL A 22 34.30 -12.97 2.02
N SER A 23 34.67 -11.74 2.34
CA SER A 23 34.14 -10.55 1.67
C SER A 23 34.70 -10.59 0.26
N PHE A 24 33.94 -11.12 -0.67
CA PHE A 24 34.22 -10.89 -2.08
C PHE A 24 34.08 -9.39 -2.31
N ALA A 25 35.16 -8.66 -2.33
CA ALA A 25 35.20 -7.31 -2.88
C ALA A 25 34.83 -7.45 -4.35
N THR A 26 33.55 -7.28 -4.67
CA THR A 26 33.12 -7.13 -6.07
C THR A 26 33.86 -5.90 -6.61
N GLU A 27 34.55 -6.06 -7.74
CA GLU A 27 35.15 -4.94 -8.46
C GLU A 27 34.14 -3.79 -8.55
N PRO A 28 34.55 -2.54 -8.28
CA PRO A 28 33.62 -1.42 -8.32
C PRO A 28 33.05 -1.30 -9.73
N LEU A 29 31.73 -1.31 -9.84
CA LEU A 29 31.05 -1.07 -11.11
C LEU A 29 31.45 0.30 -11.65
N THR A 30 32.01 0.36 -12.84
CA THR A 30 32.43 1.60 -13.50
C THR A 30 31.66 1.82 -14.79
N TYR A 31 31.49 3.07 -15.17
CA TYR A 31 30.85 3.49 -16.42
C TYR A 31 31.72 4.52 -17.14
N THR A 32 31.97 4.31 -18.44
CA THR A 32 32.64 5.27 -19.28
C THR A 32 31.62 6.11 -20.06
N ALA A 33 31.61 7.40 -19.79
CA ALA A 33 30.60 8.33 -20.27
C ALA A 33 30.66 8.54 -21.80
N GLN A 34 29.49 8.61 -22.42
CA GLN A 34 29.28 8.91 -23.83
C GLN A 34 28.81 10.36 -24.02
N ARG A 35 28.69 10.76 -25.27
CA ARG A 35 28.22 12.13 -25.62
C ARG A 35 26.79 12.35 -25.15
N GLY A 36 26.59 13.37 -24.33
CA GLY A 36 25.28 13.74 -23.79
C GLY A 36 24.94 13.13 -22.43
N ASP A 37 25.85 12.31 -21.86
CA ASP A 37 25.63 11.70 -20.56
C ASP A 37 25.70 12.70 -19.42
N SER A 38 24.94 12.38 -18.40
CA SER A 38 24.90 13.10 -17.12
C SER A 38 24.73 12.11 -15.96
N ILE A 39 25.16 12.48 -14.75
CA ILE A 39 25.00 11.66 -13.56
C ILE A 39 23.54 11.20 -13.36
N PRO A 40 22.49 12.07 -13.48
CA PRO A 40 21.10 11.61 -13.37
C PRO A 40 20.70 10.58 -14.45
N LEU A 41 21.26 10.66 -15.66
CA LEU A 41 21.00 9.69 -16.71
C LEU A 41 21.65 8.33 -16.39
N VAL A 42 22.92 8.35 -15.99
CA VAL A 42 23.66 7.17 -15.55
C VAL A 42 22.98 6.52 -14.33
N ALA A 43 22.58 7.32 -13.34
CA ALA A 43 21.87 6.83 -12.16
C ALA A 43 20.55 6.14 -12.50
N ARG A 44 19.76 6.68 -13.44
CA ARG A 44 18.55 6.00 -13.90
C ARG A 44 18.87 4.66 -14.61
N HIS A 45 19.90 4.64 -15.45
CA HIS A 45 20.30 3.44 -16.18
C HIS A 45 20.78 2.31 -15.27
N TYR A 46 21.48 2.66 -14.19
CA TYR A 46 22.07 1.67 -13.28
C TYR A 46 21.27 1.41 -12.01
N LEU A 47 20.11 2.05 -11.82
CA LEU A 47 19.31 1.92 -10.60
C LEU A 47 18.99 0.45 -10.29
N SER A 48 18.55 -0.32 -11.26
CA SER A 48 18.22 -1.76 -11.09
C SER A 48 19.43 -2.64 -10.71
N LYS A 49 20.63 -2.18 -11.03
CA LYS A 49 21.91 -2.89 -10.76
C LYS A 49 22.57 -2.45 -9.44
N THR A 50 21.89 -1.66 -8.63
CA THR A 50 22.42 -1.12 -7.37
C THR A 50 21.43 -1.32 -6.22
N ALA A 51 21.89 -1.20 -4.98
CA ALA A 51 21.03 -1.30 -3.80
C ALA A 51 20.20 -0.03 -3.52
N PHE A 52 20.43 1.07 -4.24
CA PHE A 52 19.72 2.34 -4.03
C PHE A 52 18.26 2.26 -4.42
N LEU A 53 17.41 2.94 -3.66
CA LEU A 53 15.97 2.95 -3.89
C LEU A 53 15.57 3.90 -5.02
N THR A 54 16.27 5.05 -5.16
CA THR A 54 15.94 6.03 -6.19
C THR A 54 17.17 6.45 -7.01
N SER A 55 16.90 6.91 -8.23
CA SER A 55 17.97 7.46 -9.09
C SER A 55 18.58 8.75 -8.53
N ALA A 56 17.85 9.48 -7.69
CA ALA A 56 18.38 10.66 -7.01
C ALA A 56 19.43 10.26 -5.97
N GLU A 57 19.13 9.28 -5.10
CA GLU A 57 20.09 8.74 -4.14
C GLU A 57 21.33 8.16 -4.82
N LEU A 58 21.13 7.37 -5.87
CA LEU A 58 22.26 6.84 -6.62
C LEU A 58 23.08 7.95 -7.28
N GLY A 59 22.43 8.99 -7.82
CA GLY A 59 23.12 10.15 -8.41
C GLY A 59 23.96 10.89 -7.38
N ASP A 60 23.48 11.07 -6.16
CA ASP A 60 24.24 11.67 -5.06
C ASP A 60 25.41 10.78 -4.63
N ALA A 61 25.18 9.49 -4.51
CA ALA A 61 26.22 8.52 -4.19
C ALA A 61 27.32 8.44 -5.30
N ILE A 62 26.95 8.51 -6.59
CA ILE A 62 27.91 8.62 -7.70
C ILE A 62 28.75 9.89 -7.56
N ARG A 63 28.15 11.05 -7.28
CA ARG A 63 28.91 12.30 -7.08
C ARG A 63 29.91 12.18 -5.95
N HIS A 64 29.48 11.62 -4.82
CA HIS A 64 30.33 11.43 -3.66
C HIS A 64 31.48 10.46 -3.94
N ALA A 65 31.21 9.31 -4.55
CA ALA A 65 32.22 8.30 -4.90
C ALA A 65 33.26 8.79 -5.93
N ASN A 66 32.94 9.86 -6.66
CA ASN A 66 33.80 10.46 -7.69
C ASN A 66 34.34 11.85 -7.28
N GLY A 67 34.72 12.02 -6.01
CA GLY A 67 35.43 13.20 -5.50
C GLY A 67 34.50 14.37 -5.15
N ASP A 68 33.32 14.11 -4.61
CA ASP A 68 32.33 15.13 -4.20
C ASP A 68 31.97 16.12 -5.32
N ARG A 69 31.81 15.58 -6.48
CA ARG A 69 31.59 16.32 -7.71
C ARG A 69 30.38 17.25 -7.63
N LYS A 70 30.58 18.55 -7.93
CA LYS A 70 29.50 19.54 -7.91
C LYS A 70 28.64 19.53 -9.18
N GLY A 71 29.23 19.19 -10.34
CA GLY A 71 28.55 19.18 -11.63
C GLY A 71 27.84 17.86 -11.92
N ILE A 72 26.80 17.90 -12.75
CA ILE A 72 26.04 16.73 -13.18
C ILE A 72 26.44 16.22 -14.57
N SER A 73 27.08 17.05 -15.40
CA SER A 73 27.49 16.69 -16.76
C SER A 73 28.76 15.85 -16.75
N LEU A 74 28.86 14.86 -17.65
CA LEU A 74 30.01 14.02 -17.83
C LEU A 74 30.70 14.34 -19.15
N LYS A 75 32.06 14.28 -19.17
CA LYS A 75 32.84 14.42 -20.39
C LYS A 75 32.90 13.08 -21.11
N VAL A 76 32.92 13.10 -22.44
CA VAL A 76 33.08 11.88 -23.25
C VAL A 76 34.40 11.18 -22.88
N GLY A 77 34.33 9.87 -22.61
CA GLY A 77 35.46 9.07 -22.17
C GLY A 77 35.81 9.16 -20.68
N GLU A 78 35.08 9.98 -19.91
CA GLU A 78 35.24 10.06 -18.45
C GLU A 78 34.68 8.79 -17.79
N THR A 79 35.50 8.16 -16.96
CA THR A 79 35.07 6.96 -16.18
C THR A 79 34.59 7.40 -14.82
N VAL A 80 33.39 6.93 -14.44
CA VAL A 80 32.80 7.16 -13.11
C VAL A 80 32.54 5.84 -12.41
N VAL A 81 32.77 5.81 -11.10
CA VAL A 81 32.45 4.71 -10.20
C VAL A 81 30.96 4.76 -9.86
N ILE A 82 30.29 3.62 -9.95
CA ILE A 82 28.89 3.45 -9.55
C ILE A 82 28.87 2.64 -8.27
N PRO A 83 28.59 3.29 -7.12
CA PRO A 83 28.60 2.61 -5.83
C PRO A 83 27.34 1.74 -5.63
N GLY A 84 27.43 0.82 -4.66
CA GLY A 84 26.28 0.00 -4.24
C GLY A 84 25.81 -1.01 -5.27
N ALA A 85 26.70 -1.42 -6.21
CA ALA A 85 26.40 -2.47 -7.16
C ALA A 85 26.00 -3.78 -6.47
N ILE A 86 25.00 -4.46 -7.02
CA ILE A 86 24.52 -5.76 -6.57
C ILE A 86 24.72 -6.79 -7.67
N SER A 87 25.10 -8.02 -7.29
CA SER A 87 25.29 -9.12 -8.23
C SER A 87 23.97 -9.72 -8.71
N GLU A 88 22.96 -9.71 -7.83
CA GLU A 88 21.64 -10.26 -8.09
C GLU A 88 20.55 -9.20 -7.86
N PRO A 89 19.45 -9.24 -8.61
CA PRO A 89 18.29 -8.40 -8.36
C PRO A 89 17.79 -8.53 -6.92
N ILE A 90 17.33 -7.43 -6.33
CA ILE A 90 16.74 -7.47 -5.01
C ILE A 90 15.42 -8.23 -5.08
N VAL A 91 15.33 -9.29 -4.28
CA VAL A 91 14.12 -10.06 -4.03
C VAL A 91 13.65 -9.74 -2.63
N GLU A 92 12.39 -9.34 -2.50
CA GLU A 92 11.72 -9.13 -1.23
C GLU A 92 10.54 -10.08 -1.12
N LYS A 93 10.25 -10.55 0.08
CA LYS A 93 9.14 -11.46 0.35
C LYS A 93 8.18 -10.83 1.34
N PRO A 94 6.89 -11.16 1.28
CA PRO A 94 5.94 -10.76 2.29
C PRO A 94 6.41 -11.15 3.69
N MET A 95 6.23 -10.26 4.66
CA MET A 95 6.41 -10.59 6.07
C MET A 95 5.16 -11.30 6.56
N PRO A 96 5.26 -12.55 7.06
CA PRO A 96 4.10 -13.26 7.56
C PRO A 96 3.57 -12.55 8.82
N VAL A 97 2.31 -12.16 8.77
CA VAL A 97 1.58 -11.59 9.89
C VAL A 97 0.28 -12.35 10.12
N ALA A 98 -0.20 -12.35 11.35
CA ALA A 98 -1.53 -12.89 11.65
C ALA A 98 -2.60 -11.98 10.99
N ARG A 99 -3.72 -12.56 10.57
CA ARG A 99 -4.85 -11.82 9.97
C ARG A 99 -5.33 -10.69 10.88
N ASP A 100 -5.34 -10.90 12.18
CA ASP A 100 -5.75 -9.96 13.22
C ASP A 100 -4.60 -9.06 13.73
N PHE A 101 -3.49 -8.98 13.01
CA PHE A 101 -2.44 -7.99 13.26
C PHE A 101 -3.04 -6.59 13.25
N GLU A 102 -2.86 -5.86 14.36
CA GLU A 102 -3.45 -4.53 14.55
C GLU A 102 -2.69 -3.47 13.74
N VAL A 103 -3.16 -3.23 12.53
CA VAL A 103 -2.57 -2.28 11.58
C VAL A 103 -2.90 -0.84 11.97
N ARG A 104 -1.91 0.03 11.97
CA ARG A 104 -2.02 1.48 12.09
C ARG A 104 -1.37 2.10 10.87
N ALA A 105 -2.16 2.36 9.83
CA ALA A 105 -1.65 2.77 8.52
C ALA A 105 -2.04 4.19 8.13
N ILE A 106 -1.20 4.78 7.29
CA ILE A 106 -1.50 5.94 6.45
C ILE A 106 -1.47 5.54 4.99
N TYR A 107 -2.14 6.31 4.14
CA TYR A 107 -2.16 6.13 2.70
C TYR A 107 -1.10 6.99 1.99
N LEU A 108 -0.47 6.45 0.97
CA LEU A 108 0.38 7.19 0.03
C LEU A 108 -0.08 6.97 -1.40
N THR A 109 -0.26 8.07 -2.15
CA THR A 109 -0.37 7.96 -3.61
C THR A 109 0.90 7.33 -4.18
N GLY A 110 0.82 6.66 -5.32
CA GLY A 110 1.99 6.04 -5.95
C GLY A 110 3.12 7.03 -6.25
N LEU A 111 2.79 8.27 -6.66
CA LEU A 111 3.77 9.35 -6.82
C LEU A 111 4.48 9.70 -5.50
N MET A 112 3.72 9.76 -4.41
CA MET A 112 4.30 10.03 -3.09
C MET A 112 5.16 8.88 -2.61
N ALA A 113 4.71 7.63 -2.75
CA ALA A 113 5.45 6.44 -2.37
C ALA A 113 6.82 6.36 -3.06
N GLY A 114 6.90 6.69 -4.36
CA GLY A 114 8.14 6.73 -5.12
C GLY A 114 9.05 7.93 -4.84
N SER A 115 8.68 8.86 -3.96
CA SER A 115 9.38 10.12 -3.73
C SER A 115 10.18 10.14 -2.42
N ASP A 116 11.16 11.06 -2.34
CA ASP A 116 11.89 11.33 -1.09
C ASP A 116 10.98 11.84 0.03
N ARG A 117 9.94 12.59 -0.35
CA ARG A 117 8.95 13.08 0.61
C ARG A 117 8.16 11.92 1.21
N GLY A 118 7.77 10.93 0.41
CA GLY A 118 7.09 9.71 0.89
C GLY A 118 7.96 8.96 1.89
N ARG A 119 9.26 8.80 1.63
CA ARG A 119 10.19 8.16 2.57
C ARG A 119 10.27 8.90 3.92
N LYS A 120 10.29 10.24 3.90
CA LYS A 120 10.26 11.05 5.13
C LYS A 120 8.93 10.89 5.87
N ILE A 121 7.81 10.84 5.16
CA ILE A 121 6.48 10.59 5.73
C ILE A 121 6.47 9.23 6.44
N LEU A 122 6.99 8.16 5.82
CA LEU A 122 7.01 6.82 6.40
C LEU A 122 7.91 6.73 7.65
N ARG A 123 9.10 7.34 7.62
CA ARG A 123 9.95 7.40 8.82
C ARG A 123 9.26 8.10 9.98
N HIS A 124 8.66 9.27 9.71
CA HIS A 124 7.93 10.01 10.74
C HIS A 124 6.71 9.22 11.25
N TRP A 125 5.99 8.53 10.34
CA TRP A 125 4.84 7.71 10.74
C TRP A 125 5.23 6.57 11.68
N ARG A 126 6.34 5.87 11.38
CA ARG A 126 6.94 4.89 12.28
C ARG A 126 7.29 5.51 13.63
N ASP A 127 7.96 6.68 13.63
CA ASP A 127 8.45 7.33 14.84
C ASP A 127 7.33 7.74 15.81
N VAL A 128 6.13 8.01 15.29
CA VAL A 128 4.94 8.30 16.11
C VAL A 128 4.08 7.07 16.42
N GLY A 129 4.55 5.86 16.12
CA GLY A 129 3.88 4.60 16.47
C GLY A 129 2.99 4.00 15.38
N GLY A 130 3.08 4.48 14.15
CA GLY A 130 2.51 3.79 12.99
C GLY A 130 3.28 2.51 12.67
N ASN A 131 2.61 1.49 12.15
CA ASN A 131 3.20 0.19 11.85
C ASN A 131 2.85 -0.35 10.46
N ALA A 132 2.20 0.44 9.61
CA ALA A 132 1.81 0.04 8.28
C ALA A 132 1.68 1.23 7.32
N VAL A 133 1.72 0.95 6.03
CA VAL A 133 1.45 1.91 4.95
C VAL A 133 0.61 1.26 3.87
N VAL A 134 -0.43 1.98 3.40
CA VAL A 134 -1.13 1.67 2.15
C VAL A 134 -0.54 2.54 1.05
N PHE A 135 -0.18 1.95 -0.08
CA PHE A 135 0.36 2.69 -1.22
C PHE A 135 -0.22 2.19 -2.55
N ASP A 136 -0.44 3.11 -3.49
CA ASP A 136 -1.03 2.75 -4.77
C ASP A 136 -0.04 2.02 -5.67
N ILE A 137 -0.44 0.84 -6.10
CA ILE A 137 0.11 0.14 -7.27
C ILE A 137 -0.64 0.59 -8.53
N LYS A 138 -1.95 0.75 -8.44
CA LYS A 138 -2.82 1.32 -9.48
C LYS A 138 -3.93 2.11 -8.81
N ASP A 139 -4.14 3.37 -9.23
CA ASP A 139 -5.30 4.17 -8.81
C ASP A 139 -6.41 4.14 -9.87
N SER A 140 -7.51 4.78 -9.59
CA SER A 140 -8.73 4.81 -10.41
C SER A 140 -8.61 5.57 -11.75
N ASP A 141 -7.52 6.28 -11.97
CA ASP A 141 -7.13 6.80 -13.28
C ASP A 141 -6.55 5.70 -14.20
N GLY A 142 -6.28 4.51 -13.65
CA GLY A 142 -5.73 3.34 -14.32
C GLY A 142 -4.21 3.39 -14.52
N LEU A 143 -3.52 4.39 -13.96
CA LEU A 143 -2.07 4.47 -14.06
C LEU A 143 -1.40 3.50 -13.08
N ILE A 144 -0.55 2.62 -13.62
CA ILE A 144 0.23 1.66 -12.84
C ILE A 144 1.52 2.34 -12.38
N THR A 145 1.82 2.24 -11.09
CA THR A 145 2.96 2.94 -10.48
C THR A 145 4.26 2.15 -10.52
N ILE A 146 4.20 0.89 -10.94
CA ILE A 146 5.32 -0.05 -11.01
C ILE A 146 5.51 -0.59 -12.44
N PRO A 147 6.70 -1.07 -12.82
CA PRO A 147 6.86 -1.85 -14.06
C PRO A 147 6.02 -3.13 -14.00
N PHE A 148 5.15 -3.28 -15.00
CA PHE A 148 4.27 -4.42 -15.13
C PHE A 148 4.11 -4.79 -16.61
N ASP A 149 4.56 -5.98 -16.96
CA ASP A 149 4.47 -6.51 -18.32
C ASP A 149 3.17 -7.31 -18.49
N HIS A 150 2.23 -6.70 -19.19
CA HIS A 150 0.93 -7.30 -19.48
C HIS A 150 0.34 -6.65 -20.73
N GLU A 151 -0.39 -7.41 -21.56
CA GLU A 151 -0.97 -6.91 -22.82
C GLU A 151 -1.89 -5.69 -22.62
N LEU A 152 -2.58 -5.60 -21.48
CA LEU A 152 -3.48 -4.50 -21.14
C LEU A 152 -2.81 -3.34 -20.42
N ALA A 153 -1.53 -3.45 -20.03
CA ALA A 153 -0.78 -2.43 -19.29
C ALA A 153 -0.03 -1.43 -20.18
N GLY A 154 -0.25 -1.45 -21.49
CA GLY A 154 0.53 -0.69 -22.46
C GLY A 154 0.41 0.83 -22.35
N GLY A 155 1.44 1.53 -22.88
CA GLY A 155 1.42 2.98 -23.10
C GLY A 155 2.03 3.85 -22.00
N GLN A 156 2.37 3.34 -20.83
CA GLN A 156 3.03 4.10 -19.78
C GLN A 156 4.55 4.17 -19.98
N LYS A 157 5.11 5.39 -19.94
CA LYS A 157 6.56 5.62 -20.19
C LYS A 157 7.40 5.65 -18.91
N SER A 158 6.79 5.84 -17.75
CA SER A 158 7.52 5.93 -16.48
C SER A 158 6.64 5.44 -15.33
N HIS A 159 7.29 4.85 -14.34
CA HIS A 159 6.64 4.35 -13.13
C HIS A 159 7.23 5.06 -11.91
N PRO A 160 6.40 5.67 -11.05
CA PRO A 160 6.87 6.34 -9.83
C PRO A 160 7.67 5.44 -8.90
N ILE A 161 7.32 4.15 -8.84
CA ILE A 161 8.02 3.11 -8.05
C ILE A 161 8.72 2.16 -9.03
N PRO A 162 9.92 2.51 -9.54
CA PRO A 162 10.56 1.73 -10.59
C PRO A 162 11.04 0.35 -10.14
N GLU A 163 11.26 0.17 -8.83
CA GLU A 163 11.78 -1.06 -8.23
C GLU A 163 10.96 -1.41 -6.99
N LEU A 164 9.81 -2.06 -7.18
CA LEU A 164 8.90 -2.38 -6.08
C LEU A 164 9.57 -3.24 -4.98
N PRO A 165 10.40 -4.28 -5.28
CA PRO A 165 11.09 -5.03 -4.23
C PRO A 165 12.03 -4.18 -3.36
N LYS A 166 12.62 -3.12 -3.90
CA LYS A 166 13.43 -2.19 -3.11
C LYS A 166 12.56 -1.31 -2.21
N PHE A 167 11.41 -0.88 -2.72
CA PHE A 167 10.46 -0.08 -1.93
C PHE A 167 9.88 -0.89 -0.78
N THR A 168 9.42 -2.12 -1.03
CA THR A 168 8.88 -3.00 0.03
C THR A 168 9.96 -3.34 1.05
N ARG A 169 11.21 -3.64 0.63
CA ARG A 169 12.35 -3.81 1.54
C ARG A 169 12.60 -2.56 2.41
N PHE A 170 12.50 -1.37 1.82
CA PHE A 170 12.60 -0.13 2.60
C PHE A 170 11.48 -0.01 3.63
N VAL A 171 10.23 -0.32 3.27
CA VAL A 171 9.08 -0.35 4.19
C VAL A 171 9.34 -1.33 5.32
N HIS A 172 9.78 -2.55 5.02
CA HIS A 172 10.14 -3.59 6.00
C HIS A 172 11.29 -3.18 6.90
N SER A 173 12.31 -2.47 6.37
CA SER A 173 13.42 -1.97 7.18
C SER A 173 12.99 -0.96 8.23
N LEU A 174 11.84 -0.32 8.05
CA LEU A 174 11.18 0.54 9.03
C LEU A 174 10.30 -0.23 10.02
N GLY A 175 10.14 -1.55 9.85
CA GLY A 175 9.19 -2.36 10.61
C GLY A 175 7.72 -2.08 10.26
N LEU A 176 7.46 -1.57 9.04
CA LEU A 176 6.12 -1.26 8.58
C LEU A 176 5.57 -2.41 7.72
N HIS A 177 4.30 -2.73 7.91
CA HIS A 177 3.52 -3.64 7.06
C HIS A 177 3.17 -2.96 5.73
N ALA A 178 3.46 -3.61 4.62
CA ALA A 178 3.33 -3.06 3.27
C ALA A 178 2.02 -3.49 2.61
N ILE A 179 1.05 -2.56 2.48
CA ILE A 179 -0.26 -2.80 1.88
C ILE A 179 -0.29 -2.19 0.48
N ALA A 180 -0.31 -3.03 -0.55
CA ALA A 180 -0.35 -2.63 -1.95
C ALA A 180 -1.81 -2.45 -2.41
N ARG A 181 -2.25 -1.20 -2.63
CA ARG A 181 -3.62 -0.91 -3.07
C ARG A 181 -3.72 -0.95 -4.59
N VAL A 182 -4.74 -1.62 -5.09
CA VAL A 182 -5.10 -1.75 -6.51
C VAL A 182 -6.56 -1.34 -6.69
N ALA A 183 -6.80 -0.21 -7.35
CA ALA A 183 -8.12 0.15 -7.85
C ALA A 183 -8.44 -0.74 -9.04
N ILE A 184 -9.42 -1.65 -8.91
CA ILE A 184 -9.61 -2.69 -9.91
C ILE A 184 -10.55 -2.24 -11.04
N PHE A 185 -11.85 -2.26 -10.88
CA PHE A 185 -12.80 -2.09 -11.98
C PHE A 185 -13.04 -0.63 -12.42
N ARG A 186 -12.62 0.36 -11.63
CA ARG A 186 -12.61 1.75 -12.08
C ARG A 186 -11.24 2.08 -12.64
N ASP A 187 -11.13 2.07 -13.96
CA ASP A 187 -9.86 2.18 -14.68
C ASP A 187 -10.03 3.05 -15.93
N GLU A 188 -9.75 4.35 -15.77
CA GLU A 188 -9.92 5.33 -16.83
C GLU A 188 -8.95 5.12 -18.01
N HIS A 189 -7.75 4.62 -17.73
CA HIS A 189 -6.75 4.34 -18.77
C HIS A 189 -7.17 3.14 -19.61
N LEU A 190 -7.52 2.03 -18.97
CA LEU A 190 -7.88 0.79 -19.65
C LEU A 190 -9.11 0.96 -20.56
N VAL A 191 -10.15 1.65 -20.09
CA VAL A 191 -11.36 1.86 -20.93
C VAL A 191 -11.13 2.80 -22.11
N LYS A 192 -10.08 3.62 -22.09
CA LYS A 192 -9.69 4.48 -23.23
C LYS A 192 -8.85 3.73 -24.25
N THR A 193 -8.00 2.83 -23.80
CA THR A 193 -7.12 2.02 -24.66
C THR A 193 -7.82 0.76 -25.18
N HIS A 194 -8.75 0.22 -24.39
CA HIS A 194 -9.52 -1.01 -24.66
C HIS A 194 -11.02 -0.79 -24.41
N PRO A 195 -11.70 0.02 -25.23
CA PRO A 195 -13.10 0.36 -25.04
C PRO A 195 -14.04 -0.86 -25.10
N GLU A 196 -13.63 -1.95 -25.70
CA GLU A 196 -14.35 -3.23 -25.72
C GLU A 196 -14.45 -3.91 -24.34
N LEU A 197 -13.62 -3.53 -23.40
CA LEU A 197 -13.63 -4.00 -22.00
C LEU A 197 -14.45 -3.10 -21.07
N ALA A 198 -14.96 -1.99 -21.58
CA ALA A 198 -15.80 -1.07 -20.80
C ALA A 198 -17.19 -1.65 -20.54
N VAL A 199 -17.88 -1.11 -19.54
CA VAL A 199 -19.35 -1.22 -19.46
C VAL A 199 -19.96 -0.62 -20.74
N HIS A 200 -20.98 -1.23 -21.31
CA HIS A 200 -21.61 -0.75 -22.55
C HIS A 200 -22.97 -0.10 -22.28
N SER A 201 -23.32 0.87 -23.11
CA SER A 201 -24.68 1.44 -23.14
C SER A 201 -25.61 0.50 -23.89
N ARG A 202 -26.69 0.10 -23.28
CA ARG A 202 -27.73 -0.73 -23.88
C ARG A 202 -28.39 -0.02 -25.07
N ALA A 203 -28.56 1.30 -24.97
CA ALA A 203 -29.22 2.10 -26.01
C ALA A 203 -28.36 2.28 -27.26
N THR A 204 -27.04 2.38 -27.11
CA THR A 204 -26.13 2.74 -28.21
C THR A 204 -25.13 1.65 -28.59
N GLY A 205 -24.89 0.68 -27.72
CA GLY A 205 -23.82 -0.31 -27.86
C GLY A 205 -22.40 0.27 -27.68
N GLN A 206 -22.27 1.56 -27.39
CA GLN A 206 -20.99 2.22 -27.17
C GLN A 206 -20.58 2.12 -25.69
N PRO A 207 -19.29 2.40 -25.36
CA PRO A 207 -18.85 2.46 -23.96
C PRO A 207 -19.71 3.40 -23.12
N TRP A 208 -20.28 2.86 -22.06
CA TRP A 208 -21.16 3.57 -21.15
C TRP A 208 -20.40 4.61 -20.31
N ARG A 209 -21.06 5.70 -19.98
CA ARG A 209 -20.46 6.82 -19.27
C ARG A 209 -21.18 7.11 -17.95
N GLU A 210 -20.46 7.02 -16.85
CA GLU A 210 -20.94 7.45 -15.55
C GLU A 210 -20.92 8.99 -15.48
N ASN A 211 -22.10 9.61 -15.48
CA ASN A 211 -22.21 11.08 -15.48
C ASN A 211 -21.33 11.78 -16.54
N GLY A 212 -21.30 11.22 -17.75
CA GLY A 212 -20.49 11.74 -18.88
C GLY A 212 -19.03 11.28 -18.92
N LYS A 213 -18.54 10.59 -17.90
CA LYS A 213 -17.15 10.10 -17.81
C LYS A 213 -17.04 8.63 -18.20
N LEU A 214 -16.05 8.30 -19.02
CA LEU A 214 -15.69 6.92 -19.38
C LEU A 214 -14.60 6.46 -18.41
N VAL A 215 -14.99 5.69 -17.39
CA VAL A 215 -14.11 5.34 -16.27
C VAL A 215 -14.28 3.91 -15.74
N TRP A 216 -15.25 3.14 -16.26
CA TRP A 216 -15.55 1.80 -15.75
C TRP A 216 -15.27 0.72 -16.77
N THR A 217 -14.36 -0.18 -16.44
CA THR A 217 -14.33 -1.51 -17.05
C THR A 217 -15.54 -2.31 -16.58
N ASP A 218 -15.93 -3.32 -17.36
CA ASP A 218 -16.98 -4.23 -16.91
C ASP A 218 -16.41 -5.25 -15.90
N PRO A 219 -16.85 -5.23 -14.64
CA PRO A 219 -16.37 -6.14 -13.61
C PRO A 219 -16.54 -7.63 -13.93
N SER A 220 -17.42 -7.96 -14.85
CA SER A 220 -17.69 -9.34 -15.28
C SER A 220 -16.84 -9.81 -16.46
N GLN A 221 -16.03 -8.95 -17.06
CA GLN A 221 -15.14 -9.32 -18.16
C GLN A 221 -13.96 -10.18 -17.66
N PRO A 222 -13.80 -11.42 -18.16
CA PRO A 222 -12.72 -12.30 -17.71
C PRO A 222 -11.33 -11.71 -17.90
N LYS A 223 -11.09 -10.97 -19.00
CA LYS A 223 -9.80 -10.32 -19.26
C LYS A 223 -9.47 -9.25 -18.22
N VAL A 224 -10.46 -8.44 -17.80
CA VAL A 224 -10.29 -7.43 -16.75
C VAL A 224 -9.95 -8.11 -15.42
N GLN A 225 -10.71 -9.15 -15.04
CA GLN A 225 -10.47 -9.91 -13.82
C GLN A 225 -9.06 -10.52 -13.78
N THR A 226 -8.62 -11.13 -14.89
CA THR A 226 -7.29 -11.74 -15.00
C THR A 226 -6.18 -10.68 -14.90
N TYR A 227 -6.36 -9.52 -15.54
CA TYR A 227 -5.43 -8.40 -15.48
C TYR A 227 -5.23 -7.87 -14.05
N ASP A 228 -6.34 -7.62 -13.33
CA ASP A 228 -6.27 -7.12 -11.96
C ASP A 228 -5.64 -8.14 -10.99
N ILE A 229 -5.94 -9.44 -11.16
CA ILE A 229 -5.31 -10.52 -10.39
C ILE A 229 -3.81 -10.62 -10.70
N ALA A 230 -3.41 -10.51 -11.97
CA ALA A 230 -2.00 -10.57 -12.36
C ALA A 230 -1.19 -9.40 -11.75
N LEU A 231 -1.77 -8.19 -11.73
CA LEU A 231 -1.15 -7.04 -11.08
C LEU A 231 -1.02 -7.23 -9.55
N ALA A 232 -2.04 -7.79 -8.91
CA ALA A 232 -2.03 -8.14 -7.50
C ALA A 232 -0.94 -9.18 -7.18
N LYS A 233 -0.80 -10.22 -7.99
CA LYS A 233 0.28 -11.22 -7.87
C LYS A 233 1.65 -10.58 -8.01
N ARG A 234 1.82 -9.65 -8.96
CA ARG A 234 3.07 -8.91 -9.12
C ARG A 234 3.45 -8.13 -7.85
N ALA A 235 2.47 -7.53 -7.17
CA ALA A 235 2.71 -6.85 -5.90
C ALA A 235 3.14 -7.84 -4.79
N ALA A 236 2.45 -8.97 -4.65
CA ALA A 236 2.78 -10.04 -3.72
C ALA A 236 4.20 -10.59 -3.93
N GLU A 237 4.56 -10.93 -5.17
CA GLU A 237 5.88 -11.42 -5.56
C GLU A 237 7.00 -10.39 -5.34
N SER A 238 6.64 -9.13 -5.16
CA SER A 238 7.56 -8.02 -4.89
C SER A 238 7.64 -7.66 -3.40
N GLY A 239 7.08 -8.49 -2.51
CA GLY A 239 7.20 -8.33 -1.06
C GLY A 239 6.11 -7.49 -0.41
N ALA A 240 4.98 -7.20 -1.09
CA ALA A 240 3.82 -6.67 -0.38
C ALA A 240 3.28 -7.71 0.60
N ASP A 241 2.96 -7.30 1.82
CA ASP A 241 2.42 -8.17 2.87
C ASP A 241 0.91 -8.37 2.75
N GLU A 242 0.27 -7.39 2.14
CA GLU A 242 -1.17 -7.35 1.92
C GLU A 242 -1.45 -6.69 0.56
N VAL A 243 -2.40 -7.24 -0.17
CA VAL A 243 -2.98 -6.62 -1.36
C VAL A 243 -4.38 -6.13 -1.00
N GLN A 244 -4.64 -4.86 -1.26
CA GLN A 244 -5.92 -4.23 -0.99
C GLN A 244 -6.63 -3.85 -2.28
N PHE A 245 -7.81 -4.43 -2.52
CA PHE A 245 -8.65 -4.09 -3.67
C PHE A 245 -9.61 -2.96 -3.32
N ASP A 246 -9.49 -1.87 -4.04
CA ASP A 246 -10.49 -0.80 -4.06
C ASP A 246 -11.30 -0.83 -5.36
N TYR A 247 -12.45 -0.18 -5.38
CA TYR A 247 -13.42 -0.24 -6.48
C TYR A 247 -13.84 -1.67 -6.85
N VAL A 248 -13.86 -2.58 -5.86
CA VAL A 248 -14.35 -3.96 -5.98
C VAL A 248 -15.89 -3.97 -6.01
N ARG A 249 -16.43 -3.37 -7.06
CA ARG A 249 -17.86 -3.10 -7.23
C ARG A 249 -18.23 -2.71 -8.65
N PHE A 250 -19.51 -2.73 -8.92
CA PHE A 250 -20.08 -2.12 -10.12
C PHE A 250 -20.23 -0.60 -9.99
N PRO A 251 -20.43 0.15 -11.09
CA PRO A 251 -20.79 1.57 -11.04
C PRO A 251 -22.04 1.80 -10.18
N ALA A 252 -21.99 2.78 -9.28
CA ALA A 252 -23.10 3.10 -8.39
C ALA A 252 -23.92 4.31 -8.85
N GLU A 253 -23.37 5.14 -9.74
CA GLU A 253 -23.95 6.38 -10.22
C GLU A 253 -24.31 6.30 -11.70
N GLY A 254 -24.86 7.37 -12.25
CA GLY A 254 -25.28 7.45 -13.66
C GLY A 254 -26.53 6.66 -13.99
N ASN A 255 -26.85 6.53 -15.29
CA ASN A 255 -28.04 5.82 -15.76
C ASN A 255 -27.85 4.29 -15.69
N GLN A 256 -28.17 3.71 -14.54
CA GLN A 256 -28.02 2.27 -14.27
C GLN A 256 -28.89 1.38 -15.20
N LYS A 257 -29.99 1.90 -15.73
CA LYS A 257 -30.87 1.15 -16.65
C LYS A 257 -30.25 0.99 -18.03
N ASP A 258 -29.38 1.91 -18.42
CA ASP A 258 -28.66 1.88 -19.69
C ASP A 258 -27.36 1.05 -19.64
N ALA A 259 -26.81 0.82 -18.44
CA ALA A 259 -25.59 0.02 -18.28
C ALA A 259 -25.86 -1.46 -18.57
N GLU A 260 -25.15 -2.04 -19.54
CA GLU A 260 -25.16 -3.45 -19.92
C GLU A 260 -23.82 -4.09 -19.57
N PHE A 261 -23.86 -5.29 -18.97
CA PHE A 261 -22.70 -6.02 -18.49
C PHE A 261 -22.61 -7.39 -19.15
N TYR A 262 -21.40 -7.85 -19.36
CA TYR A 262 -21.07 -9.13 -20.00
C TYR A 262 -21.77 -10.31 -19.34
N PHE A 263 -21.77 -10.39 -17.99
CA PHE A 263 -22.39 -11.51 -17.25
C PHE A 263 -23.89 -11.69 -17.54
N GLN A 264 -24.59 -10.64 -17.92
CA GLN A 264 -26.05 -10.73 -18.16
C GLN A 264 -26.39 -11.67 -19.32
N LYS A 265 -25.46 -11.87 -20.26
CA LYS A 265 -25.59 -12.82 -21.38
C LYS A 265 -25.12 -14.22 -20.98
N GLU A 266 -23.98 -14.31 -20.32
CA GLU A 266 -23.34 -15.58 -19.95
C GLU A 266 -24.02 -16.25 -18.75
N HIS A 267 -24.46 -15.45 -17.78
CA HIS A 267 -25.05 -15.88 -16.52
C HIS A 267 -26.34 -15.10 -16.21
N PRO A 268 -27.44 -15.29 -16.98
CA PRO A 268 -28.62 -14.44 -16.86
C PRO A 268 -29.36 -14.51 -15.51
N LYS A 269 -29.03 -15.49 -14.68
CA LYS A 269 -29.59 -15.63 -13.32
C LYS A 269 -28.73 -14.95 -12.24
N TRP A 270 -27.50 -14.52 -12.57
CA TRP A 270 -26.60 -13.89 -11.61
C TRP A 270 -27.02 -12.45 -11.31
N GLN A 271 -26.76 -12.06 -10.08
CA GLN A 271 -26.78 -10.67 -9.64
C GLN A 271 -25.35 -10.09 -9.71
N ARG A 272 -25.20 -8.77 -9.62
CA ARG A 272 -23.88 -8.11 -9.53
C ARG A 272 -23.05 -8.65 -8.38
N SER A 273 -23.68 -8.98 -7.24
CA SER A 273 -23.02 -9.58 -6.08
C SER A 273 -22.43 -10.96 -6.34
N ASP A 274 -23.05 -11.75 -7.25
CA ASP A 274 -22.51 -13.07 -7.62
C ASP A 274 -21.22 -12.92 -8.44
N VAL A 275 -21.17 -11.91 -9.33
CA VAL A 275 -19.97 -11.58 -10.11
C VAL A 275 -18.82 -11.16 -9.18
N ILE A 276 -19.09 -10.28 -8.21
CA ILE A 276 -18.07 -9.83 -7.25
C ILE A 276 -17.58 -11.00 -6.41
N ALA A 277 -18.48 -11.85 -5.91
CA ALA A 277 -18.10 -13.02 -5.10
C ALA A 277 -17.26 -14.03 -5.90
N ASP A 278 -17.63 -14.30 -7.16
CA ASP A 278 -16.88 -15.20 -8.05
C ASP A 278 -15.49 -14.65 -8.38
N PHE A 279 -15.39 -13.34 -8.67
CA PHE A 279 -14.10 -12.67 -8.85
C PHE A 279 -13.22 -12.80 -7.60
N LEU A 280 -13.76 -12.49 -6.42
CA LEU A 280 -13.00 -12.55 -5.17
C LEU A 280 -12.57 -13.99 -4.83
N LYS A 281 -13.41 -14.98 -5.11
CA LYS A 281 -13.04 -16.38 -4.97
C LYS A 281 -11.82 -16.74 -5.82
N LYS A 282 -11.79 -16.29 -7.09
CA LYS A 282 -10.66 -16.50 -8.00
C LYS A 282 -9.42 -15.77 -7.51
N ALA A 283 -9.56 -14.49 -7.14
CA ALA A 283 -8.45 -13.68 -6.65
C ALA A 283 -7.84 -14.26 -5.37
N TYR A 284 -8.69 -14.66 -4.42
CA TYR A 284 -8.23 -15.28 -3.16
C TYR A 284 -7.46 -16.60 -3.42
N ALA A 285 -7.97 -17.45 -4.32
CA ALA A 285 -7.31 -18.70 -4.68
C ALA A 285 -5.91 -18.50 -5.30
N GLU A 286 -5.72 -17.40 -6.05
CA GLU A 286 -4.44 -17.06 -6.68
C GLU A 286 -3.46 -16.33 -5.74
N LEU A 287 -3.96 -15.53 -4.80
CA LEU A 287 -3.14 -14.72 -3.89
C LEU A 287 -2.78 -15.45 -2.61
N HIS A 288 -3.70 -16.17 -2.00
CA HIS A 288 -3.50 -16.83 -0.70
C HIS A 288 -2.26 -17.74 -0.65
N PRO A 289 -1.94 -18.54 -1.69
CA PRO A 289 -0.72 -19.37 -1.71
C PRO A 289 0.59 -18.59 -1.68
N THR A 290 0.57 -17.28 -1.98
CA THR A 290 1.76 -16.42 -1.91
C THR A 290 2.08 -15.97 -0.49
N GLY A 291 1.17 -16.19 0.45
CA GLY A 291 1.29 -15.79 1.86
C GLY A 291 0.87 -14.35 2.15
N VAL A 292 0.32 -13.62 1.16
CA VAL A 292 -0.20 -12.25 1.37
C VAL A 292 -1.63 -12.29 1.89
N LEU A 293 -2.00 -11.27 2.67
CA LEU A 293 -3.39 -11.03 3.04
C LEU A 293 -4.12 -10.34 1.88
N LEU A 294 -5.39 -10.68 1.69
CA LEU A 294 -6.31 -9.97 0.79
C LEU A 294 -7.27 -9.10 1.59
N SER A 295 -7.22 -7.78 1.39
CA SER A 295 -8.15 -6.83 1.97
C SER A 295 -9.01 -6.14 0.90
N LEU A 296 -10.22 -5.72 1.29
CA LEU A 296 -11.21 -5.14 0.40
C LEU A 296 -11.71 -3.81 0.93
N ASP A 297 -11.67 -2.78 0.10
CA ASP A 297 -12.32 -1.50 0.39
C ASP A 297 -13.80 -1.57 0.01
N VAL A 298 -14.66 -1.28 0.96
CA VAL A 298 -16.11 -1.27 0.76
C VAL A 298 -16.71 0.06 1.19
N PHE A 299 -17.78 0.48 0.56
CA PHE A 299 -18.46 1.70 0.97
C PHE A 299 -18.97 1.62 2.41
N GLY A 300 -18.74 2.66 3.22
CA GLY A 300 -19.25 2.73 4.59
C GLY A 300 -20.77 2.57 4.67
N ILE A 301 -21.51 3.08 3.67
CA ILE A 301 -22.97 2.95 3.58
C ILE A 301 -23.44 1.49 3.44
N MET A 302 -22.57 0.58 3.00
CA MET A 302 -22.91 -0.84 2.91
C MET A 302 -23.15 -1.49 4.27
N ALA A 303 -22.82 -0.83 5.38
CA ALA A 303 -23.26 -1.22 6.73
C ALA A 303 -24.76 -1.39 6.84
N TRP A 304 -25.56 -0.68 6.05
CA TRP A 304 -27.04 -0.76 6.05
C TRP A 304 -27.60 -1.81 5.10
N GLN A 305 -26.80 -2.38 4.21
CA GLN A 305 -27.19 -3.45 3.26
C GLN A 305 -28.54 -3.18 2.57
N ARG A 306 -28.81 -1.91 2.20
CA ARG A 306 -30.06 -1.55 1.52
C ARG A 306 -30.10 -2.19 0.13
N ASN A 307 -31.28 -2.71 -0.26
CA ASN A 307 -31.46 -3.42 -1.54
C ASN A 307 -30.97 -2.61 -2.75
N VAL A 308 -31.18 -1.28 -2.73
CA VAL A 308 -30.75 -0.41 -3.82
C VAL A 308 -29.22 -0.33 -3.93
N ASP A 309 -28.52 -0.24 -2.80
CA ASP A 309 -27.07 -0.17 -2.76
C ASP A 309 -26.44 -1.50 -3.19
N LEU A 310 -27.02 -2.62 -2.73
CA LEU A 310 -26.64 -3.98 -3.16
C LEU A 310 -26.85 -4.19 -4.67
N ALA A 311 -28.03 -3.80 -5.18
CA ALA A 311 -28.35 -3.96 -6.59
C ALA A 311 -27.44 -3.14 -7.51
N HIS A 312 -26.99 -1.96 -7.06
CA HIS A 312 -26.11 -1.11 -7.85
C HIS A 312 -24.64 -1.52 -7.72
N THR A 313 -24.14 -1.68 -6.52
CA THR A 313 -22.71 -1.90 -6.29
C THR A 313 -22.29 -3.36 -6.42
N GLY A 314 -23.16 -4.30 -6.09
CA GLY A 314 -22.80 -5.70 -5.93
C GLY A 314 -21.99 -5.99 -4.65
N GLN A 315 -21.81 -5.03 -3.75
CA GLN A 315 -21.08 -5.20 -2.49
C GLN A 315 -21.93 -5.90 -1.42
N ASP A 316 -22.23 -7.17 -1.62
CA ASP A 316 -22.82 -8.04 -0.62
C ASP A 316 -21.74 -8.45 0.40
N ILE A 317 -21.75 -7.82 1.55
CA ILE A 317 -20.71 -7.98 2.57
C ILE A 317 -20.60 -9.43 3.04
N VAL A 318 -21.72 -10.15 3.16
CA VAL A 318 -21.72 -11.56 3.59
C VAL A 318 -20.98 -12.44 2.56
N LYS A 319 -21.21 -12.23 1.27
CA LYS A 319 -20.52 -12.97 0.21
C LYS A 319 -19.05 -12.58 0.10
N MET A 320 -18.75 -11.28 0.20
CA MET A 320 -17.39 -10.77 0.09
C MET A 320 -16.50 -11.28 1.23
N ALA A 321 -17.02 -11.30 2.46
CA ALA A 321 -16.31 -11.76 3.65
C ALA A 321 -15.85 -13.23 3.59
N GLN A 322 -16.43 -14.04 2.70
CA GLN A 322 -16.04 -15.44 2.49
C GLN A 322 -14.74 -15.60 1.69
N HIS A 323 -14.30 -14.54 1.02
CA HIS A 323 -13.19 -14.59 0.06
C HIS A 323 -12.18 -13.45 0.26
N CYS A 324 -11.98 -13.03 1.51
CA CYS A 324 -10.93 -12.09 1.91
C CYS A 324 -10.51 -12.32 3.37
N ASP A 325 -9.40 -11.73 3.75
CA ASP A 325 -8.89 -11.76 5.12
C ASP A 325 -9.35 -10.55 5.92
N VAL A 326 -9.47 -9.39 5.27
CA VAL A 326 -9.79 -8.10 5.90
C VAL A 326 -10.84 -7.36 5.07
N LEU A 327 -11.83 -6.79 5.74
CA LEU A 327 -12.74 -5.78 5.18
C LEU A 327 -12.37 -4.40 5.73
N SER A 328 -12.19 -3.44 4.83
CA SER A 328 -11.83 -2.06 5.13
C SER A 328 -12.95 -1.11 4.72
N PRO A 329 -13.99 -0.95 5.56
CA PRO A 329 -15.08 -0.04 5.25
C PRO A 329 -14.61 1.42 5.28
N MET A 330 -14.92 2.16 4.22
CA MET A 330 -14.62 3.58 4.05
C MET A 330 -15.61 4.44 4.84
N ILE A 331 -15.36 4.59 6.13
CA ILE A 331 -16.25 5.32 7.03
C ILE A 331 -15.73 6.76 7.20
N TYR A 332 -16.04 7.60 6.20
CA TYR A 332 -15.72 9.02 6.26
C TYR A 332 -16.96 9.81 6.69
N PRO A 333 -17.05 10.30 7.94
CA PRO A 333 -18.28 10.94 8.44
C PRO A 333 -18.81 12.02 7.52
N SER A 334 -17.93 12.81 6.91
CA SER A 334 -18.33 13.88 5.97
C SER A 334 -19.08 13.41 4.71
N HIS A 335 -19.12 12.10 4.42
CA HIS A 335 -19.80 11.52 3.25
C HIS A 335 -21.21 11.00 3.53
N PHE A 336 -21.66 10.99 4.79
CA PHE A 336 -22.99 10.49 5.21
C PHE A 336 -24.07 11.57 5.14
N PHE A 337 -24.34 12.10 3.93
CA PHE A 337 -25.33 13.16 3.74
C PHE A 337 -26.76 12.70 3.98
N GLY A 338 -27.51 13.52 4.73
CA GLY A 338 -28.95 13.32 4.91
C GLY A 338 -29.32 12.11 5.77
N MET A 339 -28.33 11.47 6.41
CA MET A 339 -28.58 10.31 7.28
C MET A 339 -28.88 10.76 8.72
N ASP A 340 -29.79 10.02 9.36
CA ASP A 340 -30.15 10.10 10.78
C ASP A 340 -30.51 11.52 11.28
N GLY A 341 -30.93 12.39 10.36
CA GLY A 341 -31.29 13.79 10.68
C GLY A 341 -30.09 14.67 11.08
N ILE A 342 -28.86 14.18 10.97
CA ILE A 342 -27.65 14.92 11.34
C ILE A 342 -27.28 15.91 10.23
N LYS A 343 -27.40 17.22 10.54
CA LYS A 343 -27.12 18.28 9.56
C LYS A 343 -25.67 18.37 9.10
N ARG A 344 -24.74 18.01 9.97
CA ARG A 344 -23.28 18.06 9.72
C ARG A 344 -22.63 16.72 10.06
N PRO A 345 -22.74 15.72 9.19
CA PRO A 345 -22.21 14.40 9.47
C PRO A 345 -20.69 14.41 9.74
N GLY A 346 -19.93 15.26 9.04
CA GLY A 346 -18.49 15.41 9.23
C GLY A 346 -18.10 15.82 10.66
N ASP A 347 -18.98 16.50 11.40
CA ASP A 347 -18.74 16.90 12.79
C ASP A 347 -19.27 15.88 13.82
N ALA A 348 -19.76 14.71 13.37
CA ALA A 348 -20.29 13.64 14.20
C ALA A 348 -19.57 12.28 13.98
N PRO A 349 -18.24 12.21 14.15
CA PRO A 349 -17.47 10.99 13.88
C PRO A 349 -17.88 9.82 14.79
N GLU A 350 -18.20 10.08 16.06
CA GLU A 350 -18.60 9.03 17.00
C GLU A 350 -19.85 8.28 16.52
N HIS A 351 -20.84 9.02 16.03
CA HIS A 351 -22.08 8.43 15.54
C HIS A 351 -21.84 7.57 14.31
N PHE A 352 -21.27 8.15 13.22
CA PHE A 352 -21.17 7.45 11.94
C PHE A 352 -20.19 6.29 11.97
N ILE A 353 -19.06 6.41 12.68
CA ILE A 353 -18.11 5.31 12.84
C ILE A 353 -18.70 4.25 13.75
N GLY A 354 -19.32 4.64 14.87
CA GLY A 354 -19.95 3.71 15.82
C GLY A 354 -21.04 2.87 15.17
N GLU A 355 -22.00 3.51 14.50
CA GLU A 355 -23.09 2.82 13.80
C GLU A 355 -22.60 1.93 12.65
N SER A 356 -21.69 2.45 11.82
CA SER A 356 -21.15 1.65 10.70
C SER A 356 -20.41 0.43 11.19
N MET A 357 -19.48 0.58 12.12
CA MET A 357 -18.67 -0.52 12.64
C MET A 357 -19.52 -1.58 13.34
N GLN A 358 -20.48 -1.16 14.19
CA GLN A 358 -21.36 -2.11 14.85
C GLN A 358 -22.19 -2.94 13.87
N ARG A 359 -22.65 -2.33 12.77
CA ARG A 359 -23.39 -3.03 11.71
C ARG A 359 -22.49 -3.97 10.92
N PHE A 360 -21.29 -3.53 10.55
CA PHE A 360 -20.32 -4.41 9.87
C PHE A 360 -19.97 -5.62 10.74
N GLU A 361 -19.74 -5.43 12.03
CA GLU A 361 -19.47 -6.54 12.96
C GLU A 361 -20.61 -7.56 13.00
N LEU A 362 -21.86 -7.09 13.06
CA LEU A 362 -23.02 -7.97 13.02
C LEU A 362 -23.16 -8.73 11.70
N ILE A 363 -22.90 -8.06 10.56
CA ILE A 363 -23.01 -8.67 9.23
C ILE A 363 -21.90 -9.69 9.01
N THR A 364 -20.71 -9.46 9.51
CA THR A 364 -19.53 -10.33 9.32
C THR A 364 -19.33 -11.33 10.45
N LYS A 365 -20.22 -11.36 11.41
CA LYS A 365 -20.17 -12.31 12.52
C LYS A 365 -20.05 -13.73 11.98
N ASP A 366 -19.16 -14.50 12.56
CA ASP A 366 -18.89 -15.88 12.19
C ASP A 366 -18.19 -16.10 10.83
N SER A 367 -17.83 -15.03 10.09
CA SER A 367 -17.07 -15.13 8.84
C SER A 367 -15.56 -15.31 9.04
N GLY A 368 -15.04 -14.90 10.19
CA GLY A 368 -13.61 -14.87 10.49
C GLY A 368 -12.85 -13.73 9.81
N VAL A 369 -13.53 -12.84 9.07
CA VAL A 369 -12.91 -11.65 8.46
C VAL A 369 -12.59 -10.60 9.52
N VAL A 370 -11.48 -9.90 9.36
CA VAL A 370 -11.08 -8.78 10.22
C VAL A 370 -11.67 -7.47 9.69
N LEU A 371 -12.20 -6.64 10.58
CA LEU A 371 -12.68 -5.29 10.26
C LEU A 371 -11.58 -4.26 10.55
N ARG A 372 -11.14 -3.54 9.51
CA ARG A 372 -10.12 -2.51 9.59
C ARG A 372 -10.56 -1.27 8.81
N PRO A 373 -11.24 -0.32 9.46
CA PRO A 373 -11.88 0.78 8.76
C PRO A 373 -10.88 1.79 8.19
N TRP A 374 -11.22 2.37 7.06
CA TRP A 374 -10.69 3.63 6.60
C TRP A 374 -11.33 4.78 7.37
N LEU A 375 -10.50 5.62 7.98
CA LEU A 375 -10.90 6.77 8.77
C LEU A 375 -10.50 8.08 8.07
N GLN A 376 -11.30 9.12 8.31
CA GLN A 376 -11.13 10.42 7.67
C GLN A 376 -9.94 11.18 8.25
N ALA A 377 -8.91 11.42 7.45
CA ALA A 377 -7.75 12.24 7.80
C ALA A 377 -7.68 13.52 6.95
N PHE A 378 -8.82 14.14 6.66
CA PHE A 378 -8.96 15.37 5.87
C PHE A 378 -10.13 16.23 6.40
N GLY A 379 -10.08 17.55 6.12
CA GLY A 379 -11.03 18.53 6.69
C GLY A 379 -12.26 18.85 5.83
N TRP A 380 -12.51 18.11 4.73
CA TRP A 380 -13.64 18.43 3.86
C TRP A 380 -14.98 18.28 4.58
N ARG A 381 -15.79 19.33 4.57
CA ARG A 381 -17.09 19.41 5.27
C ARG A 381 -17.04 19.03 6.76
N THR A 382 -15.92 19.31 7.43
CA THR A 382 -15.68 18.99 8.84
C THR A 382 -15.04 20.20 9.53
N HIS A 383 -15.76 20.84 10.45
CA HIS A 383 -15.29 22.00 11.19
C HIS A 383 -14.43 21.62 12.40
N THR A 384 -14.69 20.42 12.95
CA THR A 384 -14.01 19.88 14.13
C THR A 384 -12.72 19.13 13.80
N TYR A 385 -12.27 19.11 12.54
CA TYR A 385 -11.09 18.36 12.11
C TYR A 385 -9.81 18.81 12.84
N SER A 386 -9.31 17.96 13.72
CA SER A 386 -8.20 18.20 14.66
C SER A 386 -7.50 16.88 15.01
N PRO A 387 -6.39 16.88 15.76
CA PRO A 387 -5.81 15.66 16.33
C PRO A 387 -6.83 14.88 17.17
N GLN A 388 -7.63 15.58 17.99
CA GLN A 388 -8.69 14.94 18.80
C GLN A 388 -9.75 14.26 17.93
N TYR A 389 -10.10 14.84 16.77
CA TYR A 389 -10.99 14.21 15.80
C TYR A 389 -10.46 12.86 15.30
N ILE A 390 -9.16 12.77 15.03
CA ILE A 390 -8.51 11.50 14.65
C ILE A 390 -8.60 10.49 15.81
N LEU A 391 -8.26 10.91 17.03
CA LEU A 391 -8.31 10.05 18.22
C LEU A 391 -9.73 9.53 18.50
N THR A 392 -10.74 10.37 18.38
CA THR A 392 -12.14 9.96 18.51
C THR A 392 -12.49 8.84 17.52
N GLN A 393 -12.12 9.00 16.25
CA GLN A 393 -12.38 7.99 15.23
C GLN A 393 -11.69 6.65 15.55
N VAL A 394 -10.38 6.69 15.90
CA VAL A 394 -9.60 5.49 16.24
C VAL A 394 -10.22 4.77 17.44
N LYS A 395 -10.55 5.51 18.51
CA LYS A 395 -11.14 4.94 19.72
C LYS A 395 -12.49 4.27 19.44
N VAL A 396 -13.39 4.97 18.76
CA VAL A 396 -14.72 4.42 18.46
C VAL A 396 -14.63 3.20 17.55
N ALA A 397 -13.78 3.23 16.52
CA ALA A 397 -13.56 2.07 15.65
C ALA A 397 -13.10 0.85 16.43
N ARG A 398 -12.11 1.03 17.32
CA ARG A 398 -11.62 -0.05 18.21
C ARG A 398 -12.72 -0.57 19.14
N ASP A 399 -13.43 0.32 19.81
CA ASP A 399 -14.47 -0.04 20.79
C ASP A 399 -15.67 -0.77 20.14
N LYS A 400 -15.80 -0.66 18.81
CA LYS A 400 -16.84 -1.30 17.99
C LYS A 400 -16.31 -2.46 17.11
N GLY A 401 -15.25 -3.13 17.53
CA GLY A 401 -14.77 -4.37 16.90
C GLY A 401 -13.65 -4.19 15.86
N GLY A 402 -13.27 -2.94 15.51
CA GLY A 402 -12.15 -2.69 14.59
C GLY A 402 -10.82 -3.20 15.13
N ILE A 403 -10.01 -3.82 14.25
CA ILE A 403 -8.65 -4.27 14.54
C ILE A 403 -7.68 -3.40 13.71
N GLY A 404 -7.22 -2.32 14.34
CA GLY A 404 -6.45 -1.29 13.67
C GLY A 404 -7.30 -0.34 12.81
N PHE A 405 -6.64 0.45 11.99
CA PHE A 405 -7.25 1.48 11.14
C PHE A 405 -6.34 1.88 9.98
N LEU A 406 -6.94 2.49 8.97
CA LEU A 406 -6.28 3.10 7.83
C LEU A 406 -6.70 4.58 7.76
N LEU A 407 -5.75 5.52 7.66
CA LEU A 407 -6.03 6.96 7.56
C LEU A 407 -5.94 7.42 6.11
N TRP A 408 -7.05 7.92 5.58
CA TRP A 408 -7.14 8.41 4.20
C TRP A 408 -6.90 9.91 4.11
N ASN A 409 -5.90 10.31 3.34
CA ASN A 409 -5.70 11.69 2.90
C ASN A 409 -5.10 11.69 1.48
N ALA A 410 -5.88 12.09 0.49
CA ALA A 410 -5.46 12.11 -0.92
C ALA A 410 -4.30 13.10 -1.20
N GLN A 411 -4.09 14.09 -0.33
CA GLN A 411 -2.98 15.07 -0.44
C GLN A 411 -1.71 14.60 0.30
N ASN A 412 -1.79 13.46 1.01
CA ASN A 412 -0.71 12.93 1.85
C ASN A 412 -0.23 13.94 2.93
N ASP A 413 -1.18 14.70 3.49
CA ASP A 413 -0.95 15.59 4.63
C ASP A 413 -1.33 14.89 5.93
N TYR A 414 -0.33 14.57 6.75
CA TYR A 414 -0.48 13.83 7.99
C TYR A 414 -0.11 14.63 9.25
N GLY A 415 -0.05 15.96 9.17
CA GLY A 415 0.28 16.80 10.31
C GLY A 415 -0.63 16.58 11.53
N LYS A 416 -1.95 16.48 11.34
CA LYS A 416 -2.90 16.18 12.44
C LYS A 416 -2.84 14.72 12.90
N PRO A 417 -2.78 13.70 12.01
CA PRO A 417 -2.48 12.32 12.40
C PRO A 417 -1.21 12.15 13.23
N TYR A 418 -0.10 12.78 12.86
CA TYR A 418 1.13 12.72 13.66
C TYR A 418 0.93 13.28 15.07
N ALA A 419 0.29 14.47 15.18
CA ALA A 419 0.00 15.07 16.48
C ALA A 419 -0.97 14.21 17.32
N ALA A 420 -1.90 13.51 16.69
CA ALA A 420 -2.79 12.57 17.36
C ALA A 420 -2.01 11.38 17.92
N MET A 421 -1.20 10.71 17.08
CA MET A 421 -0.41 9.55 17.50
C MET A 421 0.58 9.86 18.61
N THR A 422 1.21 11.05 18.60
CA THR A 422 2.08 11.50 19.68
C THR A 422 1.34 11.60 21.02
N GLN A 423 0.08 12.00 21.02
CA GLN A 423 -0.73 12.08 22.25
C GLN A 423 -1.08 10.69 22.81
N VAL A 424 -1.18 9.69 21.95
CA VAL A 424 -1.54 8.31 22.34
C VAL A 424 -0.40 7.60 23.06
N ALA A 425 0.84 7.98 22.85
CA ALA A 425 2.01 7.29 23.40
C ALA A 425 1.93 7.10 24.93
N ALA A 426 1.31 8.06 25.66
CA ALA A 426 1.10 7.96 27.12
C ALA A 426 -0.13 7.10 27.52
N HIS A 427 -1.04 6.79 26.60
CA HIS A 427 -2.33 6.14 26.85
C HIS A 427 -2.61 5.03 25.80
N HIS A 428 -1.58 4.31 25.39
CA HIS A 428 -1.64 3.35 24.29
C HIS A 428 -2.81 2.34 24.42
N LYS A 429 -3.03 1.79 25.61
CA LYS A 429 -4.07 0.79 25.89
C LYS A 429 -5.51 1.31 25.72
N ASP A 430 -5.70 2.63 25.76
CA ASP A 430 -7.04 3.23 25.54
C ASP A 430 -7.43 3.27 24.06
N TYR A 431 -6.46 3.12 23.16
CA TYR A 431 -6.65 3.25 21.72
C TYR A 431 -6.32 1.97 20.94
N PHE A 432 -5.43 1.11 21.46
CA PHE A 432 -4.94 -0.07 20.77
C PHE A 432 -5.09 -1.32 21.63
N ARG A 433 -5.23 -2.48 20.95
CA ARG A 433 -5.39 -3.79 21.62
C ARG A 433 -4.05 -4.38 22.05
N GLY A 434 -2.98 -4.16 21.25
CA GLY A 434 -1.63 -4.65 21.53
C GLY A 434 -0.92 -3.90 22.66
N ASP A 435 0.05 -4.53 23.28
CA ASP A 435 0.99 -3.86 24.17
C ASP A 435 1.84 -2.86 23.38
N GLU A 436 2.51 -1.93 24.11
CA GLU A 436 3.37 -0.89 23.50
C GLU A 436 4.20 -1.45 22.35
N VAL A 437 4.29 -0.70 21.26
CA VAL A 437 5.20 -1.00 20.16
C VAL A 437 6.60 -1.05 20.72
N VAL A 438 7.10 -2.25 21.01
CA VAL A 438 8.53 -2.45 21.12
C VAL A 438 9.07 -2.05 19.76
N ALA A 439 9.73 -0.89 19.68
CA ALA A 439 10.42 -0.47 18.48
C ALA A 439 11.20 -1.67 17.98
N ALA A 440 10.84 -2.18 16.80
CA ALA A 440 11.49 -3.35 16.25
C ALA A 440 12.99 -3.10 16.35
N LYS A 441 13.70 -3.97 17.07
CA LYS A 441 15.17 -3.89 17.08
C LYS A 441 15.57 -3.89 15.61
N PRO A 442 16.40 -2.94 15.16
CA PRO A 442 16.81 -2.88 13.78
C PRO A 442 17.35 -4.24 13.41
N ALA A 443 16.69 -4.90 12.46
CA ALA A 443 17.23 -6.10 11.84
C ALA A 443 18.60 -5.71 11.29
N VAL A 444 19.61 -6.47 11.72
CA VAL A 444 21.03 -6.45 11.34
C VAL A 444 21.42 -5.30 10.41
N SER A 445 22.19 -4.37 10.94
CA SER A 445 22.76 -3.23 10.24
C SER A 445 23.33 -3.64 8.88
N VAL A 446 22.63 -3.29 7.81
CA VAL A 446 23.31 -3.01 6.55
C VAL A 446 24.29 -1.86 6.87
N PRO A 447 25.58 -1.95 6.49
CA PRO A 447 26.51 -0.87 6.78
C PRO A 447 25.94 0.44 6.26
N SER A 448 25.59 1.34 7.17
CA SER A 448 25.14 2.68 6.81
C SER A 448 26.34 3.43 6.27
N THR A 449 26.41 3.58 4.95
CA THR A 449 27.18 4.66 4.34
C THR A 449 26.33 5.94 4.40
N GLU A 450 25.89 6.33 5.58
CA GLU A 450 25.37 7.68 5.78
C GLU A 450 26.55 8.61 6.11
N PRO A 451 26.88 9.58 5.25
CA PRO A 451 27.73 10.68 5.65
C PRO A 451 26.94 11.55 6.62
N GLY A 452 27.49 11.74 7.84
CA GLY A 452 26.89 12.58 8.87
C GLY A 452 26.59 13.99 8.35
N PHE A 453 25.33 14.32 8.23
CA PHE A 453 24.89 15.69 7.96
C PHE A 453 25.03 16.52 9.22
N LYS A 454 26.09 17.36 9.29
CA LYS A 454 26.11 18.51 10.19
C LYS A 454 25.03 19.49 9.75
N THR A 455 24.05 19.72 10.61
CA THR A 455 23.07 20.79 10.46
C THR A 455 23.77 22.13 10.45
N VAL A 456 23.83 22.75 9.27
CA VAL A 456 24.18 24.18 9.16
C VAL A 456 22.85 24.94 9.29
N SER A 457 22.70 25.64 10.42
CA SER A 457 21.61 26.59 10.64
C SER A 457 21.66 27.71 9.59
N ALA A 458 20.60 27.87 8.83
CA ALA A 458 20.42 28.98 7.93
C ALA A 458 20.13 30.28 8.72
N PRO A 459 20.69 31.44 8.32
CA PRO A 459 20.40 32.72 8.98
C PRO A 459 19.00 33.21 8.59
N ASN A 460 18.29 33.70 9.61
CA ASN A 460 17.02 34.44 9.51
C ASN A 460 17.12 35.55 8.46
N ARG A 461 16.30 35.47 7.41
CA ARG A 461 15.90 36.66 6.63
C ARG A 461 14.40 36.87 6.80
N ARG A 462 14.09 37.97 7.50
CA ARG A 462 12.78 38.63 7.44
C ARG A 462 12.59 39.18 6.02
N PHE A 463 11.44 38.84 5.43
CA PHE A 463 10.59 39.77 4.68
C PHE A 463 9.22 39.10 4.59
#